data_8338c5a5deb23cecc54d017dcccc3e75
#
_entry.id   8338c5a5deb23cecc54d017dcccc3e75
#
_cell.length_a   1.000
_cell.length_b   1.000
_cell.length_c   1.000
_cell.angle_alpha   90.00
_cell.angle_beta   90.00
_cell.angle_gamma   90.00
#
_symmetry.space_group_name_H-M   'P 1'
#
loop_
_entity.id
_entity.type
_entity.pdbx_description
1 polymer ?
#
loop_
_entity_poly.entity_id
_entity_poly.type
_entity_poly.pdbx_seq_one_letter_code
_entity_poly.pdbx_strand_id
1 'polypeptide(L)'
;RSQIQVRLLTWVQEPIDEAFWRGRLATAIATRAAIPDMDDTNALRLVNAENDGLPGLTVDRFADYLVLQAGTLAIDQRKQFLADLMLEMTGCRGVIERSEMALRRQEGLSPASGLLAGTGPTGPIEVVESGLRFAVDLEHGQKTGFYTDQRQNRRRFAAYCRAYAHRAGRSPHVLNAFAYTGAFAVYALNAGAAHVISIDSSVEALELAETNLRLNAFNPDTAAEGVAG
;
A
#
# COMPACT_ATOMS: atom_id res chain seq x y z
N ARG A 1 -12.95 25.05 -3.53
CA ARG A 1 -13.84 24.22 -2.70
C ARG A 1 -14.38 23.07 -3.52
N SER A 2 -14.59 21.90 -2.90
CA SER A 2 -15.25 20.75 -3.54
C SER A 2 -16.66 21.14 -4.02
N GLN A 3 -17.03 20.68 -5.22
CA GLN A 3 -18.40 20.80 -5.72
C GLN A 3 -19.32 19.72 -5.11
N ILE A 4 -18.73 18.65 -4.58
CA ILE A 4 -19.45 17.57 -3.89
C ILE A 4 -19.66 17.99 -2.44
N GLN A 5 -20.89 18.36 -2.10
CA GLN A 5 -21.25 18.81 -0.75
C GLN A 5 -21.93 17.73 0.09
N VAL A 6 -22.47 16.69 -0.55
CA VAL A 6 -23.18 15.59 0.09
C VAL A 6 -22.62 14.26 -0.41
N ARG A 7 -22.38 13.33 0.51
CA ARG A 7 -22.03 11.95 0.19
C ARG A 7 -22.99 11.02 0.90
N LEU A 8 -23.58 10.11 0.14
CA LEU A 8 -24.55 9.16 0.65
C LEU A 8 -23.82 7.99 1.33
N LEU A 9 -24.17 7.71 2.59
CA LEU A 9 -23.63 6.59 3.36
C LEU A 9 -24.53 5.36 3.33
N THR A 10 -25.85 5.58 3.22
CA THR A 10 -26.85 4.51 3.20
C THR A 10 -28.08 4.92 2.38
N TRP A 11 -28.78 3.93 1.85
CA TRP A 11 -30.04 4.09 1.09
C TRP A 11 -31.27 3.82 1.94
N VAL A 12 -31.09 3.41 3.20
CA VAL A 12 -32.19 3.11 4.13
C VAL A 12 -32.13 4.06 5.32
N GLN A 13 -33.26 4.25 5.99
CA GLN A 13 -33.33 5.05 7.19
C GLN A 13 -32.80 4.24 8.37
N GLU A 14 -31.57 4.51 8.76
CA GLU A 14 -30.86 3.86 9.87
C GLU A 14 -29.97 4.85 10.62
N PRO A 15 -29.68 4.62 11.92
CA PRO A 15 -28.73 5.43 12.65
C PRO A 15 -27.32 5.31 12.07
N ILE A 16 -26.61 6.44 12.00
CA ILE A 16 -25.17 6.46 11.63
C ILE A 16 -24.35 6.50 12.93
N ASP A 17 -24.47 5.44 13.68
CA ASP A 17 -23.84 5.22 14.98
C ASP A 17 -22.60 4.30 14.87
N GLU A 18 -22.05 3.89 16.01
CA GLU A 18 -20.91 2.96 16.04
C GLU A 18 -21.20 1.62 15.35
N ALA A 19 -22.41 1.07 15.55
CA ALA A 19 -22.79 -0.20 14.93
C ALA A 19 -22.79 -0.11 13.39
N PHE A 20 -23.23 1.01 12.84
CA PHE A 20 -23.16 1.29 11.40
C PHE A 20 -21.71 1.27 10.90
N TRP A 21 -20.82 2.03 11.53
CA TRP A 21 -19.41 2.11 11.12
C TRP A 21 -18.72 0.76 11.26
N ARG A 22 -18.93 0.07 12.36
CA ARG A 22 -18.40 -1.28 12.62
C ARG A 22 -18.86 -2.27 11.54
N GLY A 23 -20.13 -2.25 11.19
CA GLY A 23 -20.70 -3.11 10.15
C GLY A 23 -20.09 -2.86 8.77
N ARG A 24 -19.90 -1.58 8.38
CA ARG A 24 -19.26 -1.22 7.11
C ARG A 24 -17.79 -1.65 7.06
N LEU A 25 -17.04 -1.39 8.13
CA LEU A 25 -15.64 -1.81 8.24
C LEU A 25 -15.51 -3.33 8.23
N ALA A 26 -16.36 -4.05 8.97
CA ALA A 26 -16.37 -5.51 8.98
C ALA A 26 -16.62 -6.10 7.58
N THR A 27 -17.57 -5.52 6.84
CA THR A 27 -17.85 -5.94 5.46
C THR A 27 -16.64 -5.70 4.55
N ALA A 28 -15.99 -4.54 4.66
CA ALA A 28 -14.80 -4.24 3.89
C ALA A 28 -13.67 -5.23 4.18
N ILE A 29 -13.37 -5.50 5.46
CA ILE A 29 -12.34 -6.46 5.89
C ILE A 29 -12.67 -7.87 5.39
N ALA A 30 -13.90 -8.35 5.58
CA ALA A 30 -14.34 -9.67 5.13
C ALA A 30 -14.23 -9.84 3.60
N THR A 31 -14.56 -8.79 2.84
CA THR A 31 -14.41 -8.80 1.38
C THR A 31 -12.97 -9.03 0.96
N ARG A 32 -11.99 -8.43 1.67
CA ARG A 32 -10.56 -8.63 1.37
C ARG A 32 -10.08 -10.01 1.77
N ALA A 33 -10.57 -10.56 2.86
CA ALA A 33 -10.26 -11.95 3.25
C ALA A 33 -10.78 -13.00 2.25
N ALA A 34 -11.79 -12.65 1.46
CA ALA A 34 -12.34 -13.52 0.41
C ALA A 34 -11.62 -13.42 -0.94
N ILE A 35 -10.63 -12.52 -1.09
CA ILE A 35 -9.87 -12.38 -2.34
C ILE A 35 -8.95 -13.60 -2.49
N PRO A 36 -9.00 -14.33 -3.62
CA PRO A 36 -8.09 -15.43 -3.88
C PRO A 36 -6.61 -15.01 -3.92
N ASP A 37 -5.71 -15.94 -3.63
CA ASP A 37 -4.25 -15.76 -3.71
C ASP A 37 -3.71 -14.61 -2.80
N MET A 38 -4.27 -14.49 -1.58
CA MET A 38 -3.83 -13.51 -0.58
C MET A 38 -3.11 -14.14 0.62
N ASP A 39 -3.02 -15.47 0.69
CA ASP A 39 -2.51 -16.18 1.86
C ASP A 39 -1.03 -15.87 2.17
N ASP A 40 -0.26 -15.50 1.15
CA ASP A 40 1.14 -15.11 1.23
C ASP A 40 1.37 -13.59 1.14
N THR A 41 0.36 -12.80 1.52
CA THR A 41 0.37 -11.34 1.39
C THR A 41 -0.19 -10.69 2.65
N ASN A 42 0.57 -9.77 3.27
CA ASN A 42 0.14 -8.97 4.42
C ASN A 42 0.18 -7.46 4.16
N ALA A 43 0.30 -7.06 2.88
CA ALA A 43 0.23 -5.67 2.43
C ALA A 43 -0.95 -5.50 1.47
N LEU A 44 -2.04 -4.87 1.92
CA LEU A 44 -3.27 -4.76 1.13
C LEU A 44 -4.14 -3.58 1.56
N ARG A 45 -4.98 -3.08 0.64
CA ARG A 45 -6.01 -2.09 0.95
C ARG A 45 -7.20 -2.76 1.63
N LEU A 46 -7.44 -2.44 2.90
CA LEU A 46 -8.59 -2.94 3.65
C LEU A 46 -9.88 -2.15 3.37
N VAL A 47 -9.77 -0.82 3.24
CA VAL A 47 -10.91 0.06 2.95
C VAL A 47 -10.59 0.93 1.75
N ASN A 48 -11.49 0.99 0.78
CA ASN A 48 -11.32 1.72 -0.46
C ASN A 48 -12.49 2.70 -0.72
N ALA A 49 -12.66 3.62 0.20
CA ALA A 49 -13.56 4.77 0.12
C ALA A 49 -14.99 4.42 -0.38
N GLU A 50 -15.40 5.05 -1.46
CA GLU A 50 -16.73 4.91 -2.05
C GLU A 50 -17.05 3.46 -2.45
N ASN A 51 -16.05 2.67 -2.83
CA ASN A 51 -16.24 1.26 -3.22
C ASN A 51 -16.70 0.38 -2.05
N ASP A 52 -16.42 0.80 -0.82
CA ASP A 52 -16.85 0.10 0.40
C ASP A 52 -17.97 0.83 1.14
N GLY A 53 -18.58 1.85 0.52
CA GLY A 53 -19.63 2.67 1.13
C GLY A 53 -19.14 3.52 2.29
N LEU A 54 -17.83 3.88 2.28
CA LEU A 54 -17.14 4.71 3.27
C LEU A 54 -16.46 5.92 2.60
N PRO A 55 -17.22 6.84 1.99
CA PRO A 55 -16.70 7.92 1.15
C PRO A 55 -15.61 8.73 1.82
N GLY A 56 -14.42 8.72 1.22
CA GLY A 56 -13.27 9.46 1.70
C GLY A 56 -12.42 8.74 2.75
N LEU A 57 -12.76 7.53 3.18
CA LEU A 57 -11.92 6.70 4.04
C LEU A 57 -11.12 5.70 3.23
N THR A 58 -9.80 5.78 3.30
CA THR A 58 -8.91 4.74 2.78
C THR A 58 -8.10 4.17 3.93
N VAL A 59 -8.00 2.84 4.02
CA VAL A 59 -7.14 2.17 5.00
C VAL A 59 -6.35 1.09 4.31
N ASP A 60 -5.03 1.20 4.36
CA ASP A 60 -4.09 0.17 3.91
C ASP A 60 -3.52 -0.56 5.12
N ARG A 61 -3.41 -1.88 5.04
CA ARG A 61 -2.69 -2.70 6.01
C ARG A 61 -1.29 -3.01 5.49
N PHE A 62 -0.32 -2.88 6.38
CA PHE A 62 1.07 -3.26 6.16
C PHE A 62 1.55 -4.05 7.39
N ALA A 63 1.60 -5.37 7.25
CA ALA A 63 1.86 -6.30 8.35
C ALA A 63 0.95 -6.02 9.57
N ASP A 64 1.52 -5.55 10.67
CA ASP A 64 0.80 -5.25 11.92
C ASP A 64 0.44 -3.76 12.07
N TYR A 65 0.51 -2.98 11.00
CA TYR A 65 0.18 -1.56 11.00
C TYR A 65 -0.91 -1.23 9.98
N LEU A 66 -1.67 -0.18 10.30
CA LEU A 66 -2.65 0.41 9.39
C LEU A 66 -2.22 1.82 9.01
N VAL A 67 -2.42 2.18 7.75
CA VAL A 67 -2.27 3.56 7.26
C VAL A 67 -3.63 4.06 6.85
N LEU A 68 -4.13 5.07 7.58
CA LEU A 68 -5.43 5.69 7.36
C LEU A 68 -5.28 7.00 6.59
N GLN A 69 -6.13 7.20 5.60
CA GLN A 69 -6.27 8.47 4.90
C GLN A 69 -7.71 8.98 5.04
N ALA A 70 -7.84 10.20 5.57
CA ALA A 70 -9.12 10.91 5.72
C ALA A 70 -9.22 11.97 4.61
N GLY A 71 -9.87 11.64 3.51
CA GLY A 71 -10.00 12.50 2.32
C GLY A 71 -11.14 13.51 2.38
N THR A 72 -12.10 13.35 3.30
CA THR A 72 -13.30 14.20 3.41
C THR A 72 -13.46 14.75 4.81
N LEU A 73 -14.17 15.90 4.94
CA LEU A 73 -14.45 16.50 6.25
C LEU A 73 -15.16 15.54 7.20
N ALA A 74 -16.12 14.76 6.68
CA ALA A 74 -16.88 13.82 7.50
C ALA A 74 -16.01 12.71 8.11
N ILE A 75 -15.03 12.22 7.35
CA ILE A 75 -14.07 11.21 7.84
C ILE A 75 -13.02 11.86 8.74
N ASP A 76 -12.53 13.04 8.38
CA ASP A 76 -11.53 13.75 9.20
C ASP A 76 -12.02 14.02 10.62
N GLN A 77 -13.29 14.43 10.77
CA GLN A 77 -13.93 14.63 12.09
C GLN A 77 -14.09 13.34 12.90
N ARG A 78 -14.03 12.18 12.26
CA ARG A 78 -14.22 10.85 12.87
C ARG A 78 -12.97 10.00 12.86
N LYS A 79 -11.85 10.50 12.33
CA LYS A 79 -10.66 9.68 12.09
C LYS A 79 -10.11 9.02 13.35
N GLN A 80 -10.18 9.70 14.51
CA GLN A 80 -9.75 9.13 15.78
C GLN A 80 -10.64 7.92 16.16
N PHE A 81 -11.95 8.10 16.18
CA PHE A 81 -12.90 7.03 16.42
C PHE A 81 -12.73 5.85 15.45
N LEU A 82 -12.56 6.14 14.15
CA LEU A 82 -12.36 5.10 13.14
C LEU A 82 -11.03 4.38 13.30
N ALA A 83 -9.97 5.09 13.71
CA ALA A 83 -8.68 4.48 14.00
C ALA A 83 -8.74 3.53 15.20
N ASP A 84 -9.39 3.94 16.30
CA ASP A 84 -9.56 3.11 17.49
C ASP A 84 -10.37 1.85 17.15
N LEU A 85 -11.46 2.02 16.39
CA LEU A 85 -12.30 0.92 15.94
C LEU A 85 -11.55 -0.06 15.01
N MET A 86 -10.78 0.45 14.07
CA MET A 86 -9.95 -0.37 13.18
C MET A 86 -8.86 -1.12 13.96
N LEU A 87 -8.24 -0.49 14.95
CA LEU A 87 -7.24 -1.13 15.80
C LEU A 87 -7.84 -2.30 16.55
N GLU A 88 -9.01 -2.11 17.18
CA GLU A 88 -9.77 -3.17 17.87
C GLU A 88 -10.12 -4.34 16.93
N MET A 89 -10.67 -4.01 15.75
CA MET A 89 -11.17 -5.03 14.81
C MET A 89 -10.07 -5.84 14.13
N THR A 90 -8.89 -5.26 13.95
CA THR A 90 -7.78 -5.91 13.20
C THR A 90 -6.72 -6.52 14.09
N GLY A 91 -6.64 -6.13 15.37
CA GLY A 91 -5.56 -6.50 16.28
C GLY A 91 -4.19 -5.94 15.86
N CYS A 92 -4.14 -4.97 14.97
CA CYS A 92 -2.90 -4.32 14.56
C CYS A 92 -2.27 -3.54 15.73
N ARG A 93 -0.97 -3.22 15.61
CA ARG A 93 -0.22 -2.53 16.66
C ARG A 93 -0.44 -1.02 16.66
N GLY A 94 -0.72 -0.45 15.50
CA GLY A 94 -0.91 0.99 15.37
C GLY A 94 -1.59 1.42 14.08
N VAL A 95 -2.15 2.62 14.12
CA VAL A 95 -2.79 3.30 12.99
C VAL A 95 -2.09 4.64 12.76
N ILE A 96 -1.50 4.79 11.58
CA ILE A 96 -0.78 5.99 11.15
C ILE A 96 -1.67 6.78 10.18
N GLU A 97 -1.81 8.08 10.36
CA GLU A 97 -2.45 8.97 9.39
C GLU A 97 -1.47 9.40 8.30
N ARG A 98 -1.90 9.31 7.04
CA ARG A 98 -1.20 9.85 5.87
C ARG A 98 -2.18 10.62 4.98
N SER A 99 -2.79 11.66 5.55
CA SER A 99 -3.84 12.47 4.93
C SER A 99 -3.26 13.73 4.27
N GLU A 100 -2.31 13.55 3.36
CA GLU A 100 -1.56 14.65 2.70
C GLU A 100 -2.03 14.91 1.26
N MET A 101 -3.06 14.16 0.79
CA MET A 101 -3.53 14.25 -0.58
C MET A 101 -4.14 15.61 -0.92
N ALA A 102 -3.93 16.06 -2.16
CA ALA A 102 -4.43 17.35 -2.67
C ALA A 102 -5.95 17.51 -2.57
N LEU A 103 -6.71 16.40 -2.57
CA LEU A 103 -8.17 16.40 -2.43
C LEU A 103 -8.63 17.08 -1.12
N ARG A 104 -7.87 16.95 -0.03
CA ARG A 104 -8.18 17.58 1.27
C ARG A 104 -8.30 19.10 1.18
N ARG A 105 -7.48 19.75 0.36
CA ARG A 105 -7.56 21.21 0.16
C ARG A 105 -8.91 21.65 -0.43
N GLN A 106 -9.52 20.81 -1.28
CA GLN A 106 -10.84 21.07 -1.84
C GLN A 106 -11.94 20.98 -0.78
N GLU A 107 -11.77 20.10 0.21
CA GLU A 107 -12.65 19.96 1.38
C GLU A 107 -12.40 21.03 2.46
N GLY A 108 -11.40 21.89 2.28
CA GLY A 108 -11.01 22.92 3.26
C GLY A 108 -10.17 22.37 4.42
N LEU A 109 -9.56 21.19 4.23
CA LEU A 109 -8.73 20.52 5.22
C LEU A 109 -7.24 20.73 4.95
N SER A 110 -6.45 20.90 6.01
CA SER A 110 -5.00 20.91 5.94
C SER A 110 -4.46 19.47 5.79
N PRO A 111 -3.25 19.30 5.22
CA PRO A 111 -2.53 18.03 5.32
C PRO A 111 -2.39 17.59 6.78
N ALA A 112 -2.49 16.30 7.02
CA ALA A 112 -2.34 15.72 8.35
C ALA A 112 -1.61 14.38 8.26
N SER A 113 -0.68 14.14 9.20
CA SER A 113 0.09 12.92 9.33
C SER A 113 0.44 12.67 10.80
N GLY A 114 0.74 11.43 11.14
CA GLY A 114 1.19 11.02 12.46
C GLY A 114 0.44 9.81 13.01
N LEU A 115 0.79 9.42 14.23
CA LEU A 115 0.14 8.31 14.93
C LEU A 115 -1.25 8.72 15.40
N LEU A 116 -2.28 7.96 15.02
CA LEU A 116 -3.66 8.14 15.52
C LEU A 116 -3.98 7.22 16.69
N ALA A 117 -3.57 5.95 16.64
CA ALA A 117 -3.90 4.99 17.68
C ALA A 117 -2.80 3.92 17.82
N GLY A 118 -2.66 3.34 19.02
CA GLY A 118 -1.70 2.28 19.30
C GLY A 118 -0.25 2.76 19.37
N THR A 119 0.67 1.98 18.79
CA THR A 119 2.11 2.25 18.80
C THR A 119 2.62 2.38 17.37
N GLY A 120 3.38 3.43 17.06
CA GLY A 120 4.00 3.63 15.75
C GLY A 120 5.20 2.70 15.52
N PRO A 121 5.62 2.52 14.25
CA PRO A 121 6.85 1.83 13.91
C PRO A 121 8.06 2.67 14.32
N THR A 122 9.22 2.04 14.51
CA THR A 122 10.49 2.71 14.83
C THR A 122 11.39 2.85 13.60
N GLY A 123 10.85 2.71 12.42
CA GLY A 123 11.56 2.76 11.13
C GLY A 123 10.81 1.94 10.08
N PRO A 124 11.43 1.67 8.92
CA PRO A 124 10.82 0.84 7.89
C PRO A 124 10.41 -0.53 8.44
N ILE A 125 9.21 -0.96 8.10
CA ILE A 125 8.69 -2.28 8.49
C ILE A 125 8.82 -3.26 7.34
N GLU A 126 8.85 -4.54 7.66
CA GLU A 126 8.85 -5.59 6.66
C GLU A 126 7.43 -6.06 6.37
N VAL A 127 7.10 -6.15 5.08
CA VAL A 127 5.86 -6.75 4.58
C VAL A 127 6.17 -7.89 3.63
N VAL A 128 5.17 -8.76 3.43
CA VAL A 128 5.22 -9.85 2.46
C VAL A 128 4.17 -9.62 1.39
N GLU A 129 4.55 -9.78 0.13
CA GLU A 129 3.63 -9.79 -1.01
C GLU A 129 3.99 -10.93 -1.95
N SER A 130 3.06 -11.88 -2.13
CA SER A 130 3.27 -13.07 -2.96
C SER A 130 4.55 -13.85 -2.58
N GLY A 131 4.80 -13.99 -1.28
CA GLY A 131 5.97 -14.65 -0.71
C GLY A 131 7.28 -13.86 -0.80
N LEU A 132 7.29 -12.67 -1.41
CA LEU A 132 8.46 -11.79 -1.49
C LEU A 132 8.42 -10.74 -0.37
N ARG A 133 9.58 -10.37 0.15
CA ARG A 133 9.73 -9.48 1.32
C ARG A 133 10.09 -8.07 0.88
N PHE A 134 9.48 -7.07 1.51
CA PHE A 134 9.72 -5.67 1.20
C PHE A 134 9.80 -4.84 2.47
N ALA A 135 10.79 -3.97 2.56
CA ALA A 135 10.85 -2.90 3.54
C ALA A 135 9.97 -1.74 3.07
N VAL A 136 9.13 -1.23 3.96
CA VAL A 136 8.17 -0.15 3.68
C VAL A 136 8.28 0.93 4.74
N ASP A 137 8.53 2.16 4.32
CA ASP A 137 8.50 3.33 5.19
C ASP A 137 7.06 3.90 5.20
N LEU A 138 6.39 3.74 6.35
CA LEU A 138 5.01 4.21 6.53
C LEU A 138 4.92 5.71 6.82
N GLU A 139 6.01 6.34 7.24
CA GLU A 139 6.03 7.75 7.63
C GLU A 139 6.43 8.67 6.48
N HIS A 140 7.45 8.28 5.69
CA HIS A 140 8.03 9.13 4.64
C HIS A 140 7.84 8.57 3.23
N GLY A 141 7.48 7.29 3.08
CA GLY A 141 7.27 6.66 1.79
C GLY A 141 6.17 7.32 0.95
N GLN A 142 6.27 7.24 -0.37
CA GLN A 142 5.26 7.78 -1.28
C GLN A 142 3.88 7.13 -1.05
N LYS A 143 2.81 7.88 -1.24
CA LYS A 143 1.42 7.47 -0.94
C LYS A 143 1.30 7.00 0.52
N THR A 144 1.05 5.71 0.73
CA THR A 144 0.96 5.05 2.04
C THR A 144 2.19 4.20 2.36
N GLY A 145 3.27 4.29 1.55
CA GLY A 145 4.53 3.57 1.72
C GLY A 145 4.80 2.47 0.69
N PHE A 146 3.76 1.84 0.14
CA PHE A 146 3.88 0.79 -0.88
C PHE A 146 2.68 0.78 -1.83
N TYR A 147 2.90 0.41 -3.09
CA TYR A 147 1.86 0.37 -4.14
C TYR A 147 1.13 -0.97 -4.14
N THR A 148 0.21 -1.19 -3.22
CA THR A 148 -0.55 -2.44 -3.10
C THR A 148 -1.43 -2.74 -4.33
N ASP A 149 -1.84 -1.71 -5.07
CA ASP A 149 -2.62 -1.79 -6.31
C ASP A 149 -1.83 -2.40 -7.48
N GLN A 150 -0.48 -2.40 -7.42
CA GLN A 150 0.39 -2.93 -8.47
C GLN A 150 0.71 -4.43 -8.32
N ARG A 151 0.23 -5.11 -7.28
CA ARG A 151 0.52 -6.53 -7.03
C ARG A 151 0.25 -7.42 -8.24
N GLN A 152 -0.93 -7.30 -8.87
CA GLN A 152 -1.29 -8.11 -10.03
C GLN A 152 -0.40 -7.80 -11.25
N ASN A 153 -0.01 -6.53 -11.42
CA ASN A 153 0.89 -6.12 -12.49
C ASN A 153 2.29 -6.70 -12.28
N ARG A 154 2.80 -6.70 -11.04
CA ARG A 154 4.09 -7.33 -10.70
C ARG A 154 4.06 -8.84 -10.96
N ARG A 155 3.00 -9.55 -10.56
CA ARG A 155 2.82 -10.99 -10.85
C ARG A 155 2.77 -11.28 -12.36
N ARG A 156 2.03 -10.46 -13.13
CA ARG A 156 1.99 -10.56 -14.60
C ARG A 156 3.35 -10.32 -15.23
N PHE A 157 4.05 -9.31 -14.77
CA PHE A 157 5.38 -8.99 -15.26
C PHE A 157 6.37 -10.15 -15.01
N ALA A 158 6.37 -10.73 -13.82
CA ALA A 158 7.14 -11.91 -13.51
C ALA A 158 6.80 -13.10 -14.46
N ALA A 159 5.53 -13.27 -14.78
CA ALA A 159 5.11 -14.30 -15.76
C ALA A 159 5.65 -14.02 -17.17
N TYR A 160 5.70 -12.75 -17.60
CA TYR A 160 6.34 -12.38 -18.88
C TYR A 160 7.84 -12.64 -18.88
N CYS A 161 8.55 -12.36 -17.79
CA CYS A 161 9.98 -12.69 -17.68
C CYS A 161 10.23 -14.18 -17.84
N ARG A 162 9.45 -15.04 -17.16
CA ARG A 162 9.54 -16.52 -17.33
C ARG A 162 9.21 -16.96 -18.74
N ALA A 163 8.14 -16.44 -19.33
CA ALA A 163 7.75 -16.78 -20.70
C ALA A 163 8.80 -16.35 -21.74
N TYR A 164 9.41 -15.19 -21.53
CA TYR A 164 10.53 -14.76 -22.38
C TYR A 164 11.72 -15.70 -22.26
N ALA A 165 12.15 -16.03 -21.04
CA ALA A 165 13.29 -16.92 -20.80
C ALA A 165 13.07 -18.28 -21.48
N HIS A 166 11.88 -18.86 -21.31
CA HIS A 166 11.52 -20.13 -21.95
C HIS A 166 11.57 -20.04 -23.48
N ARG A 167 11.03 -18.97 -24.08
CA ARG A 167 10.94 -18.81 -25.54
C ARG A 167 12.25 -18.44 -26.19
N ALA A 168 13.05 -17.59 -25.54
CA ALA A 168 14.31 -17.07 -26.06
C ALA A 168 15.52 -17.96 -25.72
N GLY A 169 15.36 -18.95 -24.83
CA GLY A 169 16.46 -19.77 -24.34
C GLY A 169 17.51 -19.01 -23.52
N ARG A 170 17.18 -17.81 -23.05
CA ARG A 170 18.06 -16.96 -22.22
C ARG A 170 17.27 -16.10 -21.26
N SER A 171 17.86 -15.76 -20.11
CA SER A 171 17.29 -14.86 -19.12
C SER A 171 17.13 -13.43 -19.65
N PRO A 172 16.03 -12.73 -19.34
CA PRO A 172 15.84 -11.34 -19.74
C PRO A 172 16.77 -10.40 -18.96
N HIS A 173 17.19 -9.31 -19.62
CA HIS A 173 17.64 -8.09 -18.97
C HIS A 173 16.48 -7.12 -18.92
N VAL A 174 16.29 -6.45 -17.79
CA VAL A 174 15.10 -5.63 -17.52
C VAL A 174 15.50 -4.18 -17.25
N LEU A 175 14.79 -3.25 -17.85
CA LEU A 175 14.80 -1.84 -17.47
C LEU A 175 13.52 -1.53 -16.67
N ASN A 176 13.69 -1.10 -15.42
CA ASN A 176 12.63 -0.69 -14.50
C ASN A 176 12.68 0.84 -14.32
N ALA A 177 12.00 1.57 -15.19
CA ALA A 177 11.90 3.03 -15.09
C ALA A 177 10.79 3.43 -14.09
N PHE A 178 11.02 4.54 -13.36
CA PHE A 178 10.17 4.97 -12.25
C PHE A 178 10.06 3.88 -11.18
N ALA A 179 11.23 3.41 -10.78
CA ALA A 179 11.40 2.15 -10.05
C ALA A 179 10.85 2.20 -8.62
N TYR A 180 10.78 3.41 -8.02
CA TYR A 180 10.46 3.60 -6.62
C TYR A 180 11.32 2.67 -5.75
N THR A 181 10.74 1.89 -4.84
CA THR A 181 11.46 0.96 -3.96
C THR A 181 11.74 -0.41 -4.61
N GLY A 182 11.77 -0.48 -5.95
CA GLY A 182 12.28 -1.62 -6.70
C GLY A 182 11.43 -2.89 -6.68
N ALA A 183 10.14 -2.83 -6.31
CA ALA A 183 9.33 -4.03 -6.21
C ALA A 183 9.23 -4.81 -7.54
N PHE A 184 9.13 -4.15 -8.69
CA PHE A 184 9.18 -4.81 -10.00
C PHE A 184 10.53 -5.50 -10.27
N ALA A 185 11.64 -4.92 -9.79
CA ALA A 185 12.97 -5.52 -9.93
C ALA A 185 13.07 -6.84 -9.15
N VAL A 186 12.58 -6.85 -7.89
CA VAL A 186 12.53 -8.08 -7.08
C VAL A 186 11.71 -9.17 -7.78
N TYR A 187 10.53 -8.83 -8.31
CA TYR A 187 9.69 -9.79 -9.06
C TYR A 187 10.35 -10.28 -10.35
N ALA A 188 11.09 -9.42 -11.06
CA ALA A 188 11.83 -9.79 -12.27
C ALA A 188 12.93 -10.81 -11.97
N LEU A 189 13.77 -10.51 -10.97
CA LEU A 189 14.86 -11.39 -10.54
C LEU A 189 14.35 -12.73 -10.00
N ASN A 190 13.30 -12.69 -9.19
CA ASN A 190 12.62 -13.92 -8.71
C ASN A 190 12.01 -14.75 -9.87
N ALA A 191 11.73 -14.12 -10.99
CA ALA A 191 11.26 -14.79 -12.20
C ALA A 191 12.39 -15.22 -13.15
N GLY A 192 13.65 -15.08 -12.75
CA GLY A 192 14.83 -15.51 -13.52
C GLY A 192 15.40 -14.44 -14.46
N ALA A 193 15.15 -13.17 -14.24
CA ALA A 193 15.88 -12.12 -14.95
C ALA A 193 17.38 -12.19 -14.59
N ALA A 194 18.25 -12.00 -15.59
CA ALA A 194 19.69 -12.03 -15.39
C ALA A 194 20.20 -10.75 -14.73
N HIS A 195 19.58 -9.61 -15.07
CA HIS A 195 19.97 -8.30 -14.54
C HIS A 195 18.81 -7.30 -14.64
N VAL A 196 18.73 -6.35 -13.70
CA VAL A 196 17.74 -5.27 -13.70
C VAL A 196 18.43 -3.93 -13.52
N ILE A 197 18.14 -2.96 -14.39
CA ILE A 197 18.50 -1.56 -14.19
C ILE A 197 17.27 -0.83 -13.69
N SER A 198 17.34 -0.23 -12.50
CA SER A 198 16.27 0.56 -11.90
C SER A 198 16.59 2.05 -11.94
N ILE A 199 15.70 2.86 -12.51
CA ILE A 199 15.84 4.32 -12.62
C ILE A 199 14.74 5.00 -11.82
N ASP A 200 15.12 5.87 -10.90
CA ASP A 200 14.22 6.75 -10.16
C ASP A 200 14.90 8.06 -9.80
N SER A 201 14.12 9.12 -9.57
CA SER A 201 14.63 10.42 -9.14
C SER A 201 14.92 10.50 -7.63
N SER A 202 14.37 9.58 -6.82
CA SER A 202 14.60 9.53 -5.38
C SER A 202 15.73 8.55 -5.06
N VAL A 203 16.83 9.09 -4.53
CA VAL A 203 17.96 8.31 -4.04
C VAL A 203 17.52 7.42 -2.87
N GLU A 204 16.71 7.95 -1.96
CA GLU A 204 16.19 7.20 -0.79
C GLU A 204 15.31 6.01 -1.22
N ALA A 205 14.54 6.17 -2.30
CA ALA A 205 13.76 5.06 -2.86
C ALA A 205 14.66 3.97 -3.46
N LEU A 206 15.75 4.36 -4.13
CA LEU A 206 16.73 3.41 -4.68
C LEU A 206 17.52 2.68 -3.57
N GLU A 207 17.87 3.35 -2.49
CA GLU A 207 18.50 2.72 -1.31
C GLU A 207 17.56 1.67 -0.69
N LEU A 208 16.26 1.99 -0.62
CA LEU A 208 15.26 1.03 -0.15
C LEU A 208 15.05 -0.11 -1.15
N ALA A 209 15.20 0.16 -2.46
CA ALA A 209 15.18 -0.88 -3.49
C ALA A 209 16.32 -1.88 -3.33
N GLU A 210 17.54 -1.43 -3.02
CA GLU A 210 18.66 -2.33 -2.70
C GLU A 210 18.38 -3.17 -1.46
N THR A 211 17.79 -2.55 -0.42
CA THR A 211 17.37 -3.27 0.78
C THR A 211 16.36 -4.37 0.42
N ASN A 212 15.40 -4.08 -0.45
CA ASN A 212 14.40 -5.04 -0.92
C ASN A 212 15.02 -6.19 -1.73
N LEU A 213 16.06 -5.92 -2.51
CA LEU A 213 16.83 -6.97 -3.19
C LEU A 213 17.50 -7.90 -2.16
N ARG A 214 18.19 -7.33 -1.17
CA ARG A 214 18.89 -8.11 -0.11
C ARG A 214 17.92 -8.95 0.73
N LEU A 215 16.74 -8.43 1.06
CA LEU A 215 15.69 -9.16 1.77
C LEU A 215 15.23 -10.42 1.03
N ASN A 216 15.37 -10.45 -0.30
CA ASN A 216 15.02 -11.57 -1.16
C ASN A 216 16.25 -12.36 -1.66
N ALA A 217 17.39 -12.23 -0.97
CA ALA A 217 18.63 -12.92 -1.27
C ALA A 217 19.25 -12.58 -2.65
N PHE A 218 18.89 -11.44 -3.24
CA PHE A 218 19.57 -10.92 -4.43
C PHE A 218 20.71 -9.97 -4.01
N ASN A 219 21.87 -10.12 -4.67
CA ASN A 219 22.97 -9.19 -4.48
C ASN A 219 22.79 -7.97 -5.43
N PRO A 220 22.54 -6.75 -4.90
CA PRO A 220 22.34 -5.57 -5.74
C PRO A 220 23.55 -5.26 -6.61
N ASP A 221 24.79 -5.54 -6.15
CA ASP A 221 26.02 -5.21 -6.90
C ASP A 221 26.20 -6.05 -8.17
N THR A 222 25.52 -7.21 -8.27
CA THR A 222 25.65 -8.13 -9.41
C THR A 222 24.37 -8.37 -10.18
N ALA A 223 23.22 -8.32 -9.49
CA ALA A 223 21.93 -8.63 -10.08
C ALA A 223 21.14 -7.40 -10.52
N ALA A 224 21.48 -6.21 -10.00
CA ALA A 224 20.75 -4.98 -10.31
C ALA A 224 21.68 -3.76 -10.26
N GLU A 225 21.21 -2.66 -10.87
CA GLU A 225 21.84 -1.34 -10.81
C GLU A 225 20.76 -0.29 -10.53
N GLY A 226 21.00 0.62 -9.59
CA GLY A 226 20.18 1.79 -9.32
C GLY A 226 20.78 3.03 -9.96
N VAL A 227 20.00 3.75 -10.75
CA VAL A 227 20.43 5.00 -11.42
C VAL A 227 19.50 6.12 -10.99
N ALA A 228 20.05 7.10 -10.25
CA ALA A 228 19.36 8.34 -9.94
C ALA A 228 19.36 9.26 -11.16
N GLY A 229 18.17 9.76 -11.57
CA GLY A 229 17.97 10.58 -12.76
C GLY A 229 17.26 11.90 -12.51
#